data_9222087089804924685478f94a5178ce
#
_entry.id   9222087089804924685478f94a5178ce
#
_cell.length_a   1.000
_cell.length_b   1.000
_cell.length_c   1.000
_cell.angle_alpha   90.00
_cell.angle_beta   90.00
_cell.angle_gamma   90.00
#
_symmetry.space_group_name_H-M   'P 1'
#
loop_
_entity.id
_entity.type
_entity.pdbx_description
1 polymer ?
#
loop_
_entity_poly.entity_id
_entity_poly.type
_entity_poly.pdbx_seq_one_letter_code
_entity_poly.pdbx_strand_id
1 'polypeptide(L)'
;MRGIPSLITEIRKKVFTEVARMAYSGDYTDMEDIPFKIVPGQSPLHRESVFLERAIAGERVRLAMGLSLQPVQTRTLLTEGMDQAAIAEQYYEPPLVNIIPYACHACPTRQYRVNELCQGCLASSCQRVCPKGAIKFVNGKSRIDQKLCIKCGKCARSCPYNAITYLERPCQAACGMDAIGVDEYGKACIDYDRCVSCGQCLVSCPFGAIVDKSQIYQVIRSMLEGNEVVAIVAPSFVGQFGKDVTVPKFLTAMKQLGFSDVVEVAVGADICTIEEARDFMEKVPEEQRFMATSCCPSWRMMARRLFPAESGNISMTYTPMVYTARLVKRERPDCKVVFVGPCAAKKLEAMQDDIRTDVDFVLTYEELMGIFEARDIDFSQLPDSPDLDEGTRAGRGFAVAGGVAAAVEELIHKEHPECQIKTQRADGLRECRKLLMLAKAGKLDGYLLEGMACPGGCVAGAGTVVSADTAAKKLSQHMAQATGSVADDSRYRDLADQLN
;
A
#
# COMPACT_ATOMS: atom_id res chain seq x y z
N MET A 1 -2.27 6.71 -9.54
CA MET A 1 -3.58 6.93 -10.24
C MET A 1 -4.79 6.76 -9.31
N ARG A 2 -4.59 6.72 -8.00
CA ARG A 2 -5.69 6.64 -7.02
C ARG A 2 -6.56 7.90 -7.07
N GLY A 3 -7.87 7.73 -6.89
CA GLY A 3 -8.86 8.82 -6.99
C GLY A 3 -9.21 9.27 -8.41
N ILE A 4 -8.60 8.67 -9.44
CA ILE A 4 -8.98 8.88 -10.83
C ILE A 4 -9.74 7.64 -11.29
N PRO A 5 -11.03 7.77 -11.68
CA PRO A 5 -11.76 6.66 -12.24
C PRO A 5 -10.98 6.09 -13.43
N SER A 6 -10.69 4.82 -13.38
CA SER A 6 -9.94 4.15 -14.45
C SER A 6 -10.47 2.75 -14.66
N LEU A 7 -10.35 2.28 -15.89
CA LEU A 7 -10.69 0.92 -16.24
C LEU A 7 -9.99 -0.12 -15.38
N ILE A 8 -8.75 0.16 -14.94
CA ILE A 8 -8.00 -0.76 -14.08
C ILE A 8 -8.68 -0.92 -12.73
N THR A 9 -9.13 0.19 -12.13
CA THR A 9 -9.89 0.16 -10.87
C THR A 9 -11.22 -0.57 -11.02
N GLU A 10 -11.91 -0.38 -12.15
CA GLU A 10 -13.16 -1.10 -12.45
C GLU A 10 -12.93 -2.60 -12.62
N ILE A 11 -11.90 -3.01 -13.37
CA ILE A 11 -11.57 -4.43 -13.53
C ILE A 11 -11.17 -5.05 -12.20
N ARG A 12 -10.35 -4.38 -11.38
CA ARG A 12 -9.96 -4.87 -10.05
C ARG A 12 -11.20 -5.04 -9.16
N LYS A 13 -12.07 -4.05 -9.13
CA LYS A 13 -13.34 -4.12 -8.39
C LYS A 13 -14.17 -5.32 -8.84
N LYS A 14 -14.36 -5.52 -10.15
CA LYS A 14 -15.08 -6.68 -10.69
C LYS A 14 -14.46 -8.01 -10.26
N VAL A 15 -13.12 -8.13 -10.31
CA VAL A 15 -12.43 -9.33 -9.85
C VAL A 15 -12.75 -9.61 -8.37
N PHE A 16 -12.59 -8.61 -7.52
CA PHE A 16 -12.86 -8.76 -6.08
C PHE A 16 -14.34 -9.05 -5.80
N THR A 17 -15.26 -8.44 -6.56
CA THR A 17 -16.70 -8.70 -6.46
C THR A 17 -17.04 -10.15 -6.83
N GLU A 18 -16.53 -10.67 -7.94
CA GLU A 18 -16.82 -12.04 -8.35
C GLU A 18 -16.18 -13.07 -7.41
N VAL A 19 -14.98 -12.82 -6.92
CA VAL A 19 -14.32 -13.65 -5.90
C VAL A 19 -15.14 -13.66 -4.59
N ALA A 20 -15.63 -12.51 -4.16
CA ALA A 20 -16.47 -12.43 -2.97
C ALA A 20 -17.81 -13.15 -3.15
N ARG A 21 -18.48 -12.99 -4.30
CA ARG A 21 -19.71 -13.73 -4.64
C ARG A 21 -19.51 -15.24 -4.58
N MET A 22 -18.43 -15.70 -5.19
CA MET A 22 -18.04 -17.10 -5.15
C MET A 22 -17.78 -17.58 -3.72
N ALA A 23 -17.08 -16.80 -2.89
CA ALA A 23 -16.85 -17.14 -1.49
C ALA A 23 -18.15 -17.27 -0.69
N TYR A 24 -19.11 -16.37 -0.90
CA TYR A 24 -20.42 -16.44 -0.25
C TYR A 24 -21.28 -17.61 -0.75
N SER A 25 -21.13 -18.05 -2.02
CA SER A 25 -21.84 -19.24 -2.52
C SER A 25 -21.31 -20.55 -1.93
N GLY A 26 -20.05 -20.54 -1.49
CA GLY A 26 -19.38 -21.71 -0.94
C GLY A 26 -18.84 -22.69 -1.98
N ASP A 27 -19.03 -22.40 -3.27
CA ASP A 27 -18.58 -23.24 -4.39
C ASP A 27 -17.55 -22.48 -5.24
N TYR A 28 -16.34 -23.01 -5.33
CA TYR A 28 -15.26 -22.44 -6.13
C TYR A 28 -15.13 -23.05 -7.53
N THR A 29 -15.99 -23.98 -7.91
CA THR A 29 -15.99 -24.59 -9.27
C THR A 29 -16.30 -23.55 -10.34
N ASP A 30 -17.10 -22.52 -9.99
CA ASP A 30 -17.41 -21.38 -10.87
C ASP A 30 -16.22 -20.46 -11.18
N MET A 31 -15.06 -20.71 -10.57
CA MET A 31 -13.86 -19.87 -10.77
C MET A 31 -13.43 -19.81 -12.24
N GLU A 32 -13.59 -20.92 -12.97
CA GLU A 32 -13.25 -21.00 -14.40
C GLU A 32 -14.12 -20.06 -15.27
N ASP A 33 -15.34 -19.72 -14.83
CA ASP A 33 -16.26 -18.87 -15.56
C ASP A 33 -16.07 -17.37 -15.25
N ILE A 34 -15.40 -17.02 -14.15
CA ILE A 34 -15.22 -15.62 -13.75
C ILE A 34 -14.54 -14.76 -14.83
N PRO A 35 -13.51 -15.22 -15.56
CA PRO A 35 -12.92 -14.45 -16.65
C PRO A 35 -13.93 -14.09 -17.76
N PHE A 36 -14.93 -14.92 -18.00
CA PHE A 36 -15.98 -14.66 -18.98
C PHE A 36 -17.02 -13.68 -18.45
N LYS A 37 -17.29 -13.65 -17.15
CA LYS A 37 -18.14 -12.62 -16.51
C LYS A 37 -17.45 -11.25 -16.54
N ILE A 38 -16.12 -11.20 -16.34
CA ILE A 38 -15.33 -9.95 -16.35
C ILE A 38 -15.17 -9.40 -17.78
N VAL A 39 -14.92 -10.30 -18.77
CA VAL A 39 -14.71 -9.97 -20.18
C VAL A 39 -15.76 -10.72 -21.02
N PRO A 40 -17.00 -10.22 -21.05
CA PRO A 40 -18.09 -10.84 -21.82
C PRO A 40 -17.94 -10.60 -23.34
N GLY A 41 -18.64 -11.42 -24.12
CA GLY A 41 -18.75 -11.22 -25.57
C GLY A 41 -17.59 -11.84 -26.36
N GLN A 42 -17.54 -11.52 -27.66
CA GLN A 42 -16.61 -12.12 -28.63
C GLN A 42 -15.47 -11.19 -29.04
N SER A 43 -15.59 -9.90 -28.76
CA SER A 43 -14.60 -8.89 -29.13
C SER A 43 -13.80 -8.44 -27.90
N PRO A 44 -12.51 -8.13 -28.07
CA PRO A 44 -11.71 -7.58 -26.98
C PRO A 44 -12.19 -6.17 -26.62
N LEU A 45 -12.10 -5.82 -25.33
CA LEU A 45 -12.50 -4.50 -24.85
C LEU A 45 -11.31 -3.51 -24.90
N HIS A 46 -10.08 -3.97 -24.63
CA HIS A 46 -8.93 -3.08 -24.43
C HIS A 46 -7.59 -3.66 -24.88
N ARG A 47 -7.55 -4.93 -25.26
CA ARG A 47 -6.34 -5.63 -25.69
C ARG A 47 -6.50 -6.12 -27.13
N GLU A 48 -5.49 -6.78 -27.65
CA GLU A 48 -5.46 -7.30 -29.01
C GLU A 48 -6.42 -8.49 -29.23
N SER A 49 -6.74 -9.20 -28.14
CA SER A 49 -7.55 -10.43 -28.19
C SER A 49 -8.39 -10.61 -26.93
N VAL A 50 -9.63 -11.04 -27.09
CA VAL A 50 -10.51 -11.43 -25.99
C VAL A 50 -9.95 -12.59 -25.18
N PHE A 51 -9.23 -13.51 -25.83
CA PHE A 51 -8.56 -14.62 -25.15
C PHE A 51 -7.45 -14.12 -24.22
N LEU A 52 -6.66 -13.15 -24.66
CA LEU A 52 -5.63 -12.53 -23.84
C LEU A 52 -6.25 -11.79 -22.64
N GLU A 53 -7.32 -11.06 -22.84
CA GLU A 53 -8.02 -10.37 -21.75
C GLU A 53 -8.55 -11.34 -20.70
N ARG A 54 -9.15 -12.46 -21.12
CA ARG A 54 -9.64 -13.52 -20.24
C ARG A 54 -8.49 -14.22 -19.49
N ALA A 55 -7.39 -14.50 -20.17
CA ALA A 55 -6.20 -15.06 -19.51
C ALA A 55 -5.67 -14.12 -18.42
N ILE A 56 -5.59 -12.82 -18.70
CA ILE A 56 -5.19 -11.82 -17.69
C ILE A 56 -6.21 -11.73 -16.53
N ALA A 57 -7.51 -11.82 -16.84
CA ALA A 57 -8.55 -11.84 -15.83
C ALA A 57 -8.44 -13.08 -14.93
N GLY A 58 -8.17 -14.25 -15.51
CA GLY A 58 -7.94 -15.50 -14.77
C GLY A 58 -6.77 -15.39 -13.80
N GLU A 59 -5.63 -14.83 -14.23
CA GLU A 59 -4.49 -14.61 -13.34
C GLU A 59 -4.82 -13.64 -12.19
N ARG A 60 -5.62 -12.62 -12.45
CA ARG A 60 -6.10 -11.70 -11.39
C ARG A 60 -7.00 -12.42 -10.40
N VAL A 61 -7.89 -13.30 -10.88
CA VAL A 61 -8.76 -14.11 -10.02
C VAL A 61 -7.90 -15.02 -9.13
N ARG A 62 -6.91 -15.73 -9.70
CA ARG A 62 -5.99 -16.57 -8.91
C ARG A 62 -5.30 -15.77 -7.79
N LEU A 63 -4.74 -14.61 -8.13
CA LEU A 63 -4.10 -13.74 -7.13
C LEU A 63 -5.11 -13.24 -6.07
N ALA A 64 -6.35 -12.93 -6.49
CA ALA A 64 -7.41 -12.53 -5.57
C ALA A 64 -7.89 -13.67 -4.64
N MET A 65 -7.64 -14.92 -5.02
CA MET A 65 -7.85 -16.12 -4.19
C MET A 65 -6.64 -16.45 -3.29
N GLY A 66 -5.55 -15.67 -3.36
CA GLY A 66 -4.31 -15.95 -2.65
C GLY A 66 -3.36 -16.93 -3.38
N LEU A 67 -3.76 -17.44 -4.53
CA LEU A 67 -2.97 -18.38 -5.35
C LEU A 67 -1.79 -17.68 -6.04
N SER A 68 -0.82 -18.48 -6.48
CA SER A 68 0.26 -18.01 -7.36
C SER A 68 -0.18 -17.97 -8.82
N LEU A 69 0.56 -17.22 -9.66
CA LEU A 69 0.35 -17.20 -11.10
C LEU A 69 0.50 -18.61 -11.69
N GLN A 70 -0.22 -18.88 -12.77
CA GLN A 70 -0.08 -20.14 -13.49
C GLN A 70 1.31 -20.24 -14.14
N PRO A 71 1.95 -21.41 -14.09
CA PRO A 71 3.19 -21.65 -14.81
C PRO A 71 2.95 -21.58 -16.33
N VAL A 72 3.80 -20.82 -17.03
CA VAL A 72 3.63 -20.57 -18.48
C VAL A 72 3.83 -21.84 -19.32
N GLN A 73 4.56 -22.83 -18.79
CA GLN A 73 5.01 -24.01 -19.53
C GLN A 73 4.06 -25.20 -19.44
N THR A 74 3.11 -25.18 -18.52
CA THR A 74 2.19 -26.28 -18.27
C THR A 74 0.74 -25.80 -18.31
N ARG A 75 -0.14 -26.64 -18.86
CA ARG A 75 -1.58 -26.37 -18.79
C ARG A 75 -2.06 -26.64 -17.38
N THR A 76 -2.66 -25.62 -16.76
CA THR A 76 -3.23 -25.70 -15.42
C THR A 76 -4.66 -25.14 -15.46
N LEU A 77 -5.53 -25.59 -14.56
CA LEU A 77 -6.84 -25.00 -14.34
C LEU A 77 -6.70 -23.76 -13.44
N LEU A 78 -7.63 -22.83 -13.54
CA LEU A 78 -7.66 -21.69 -12.62
C LEU A 78 -7.85 -22.12 -11.17
N THR A 79 -8.60 -23.20 -10.97
CA THR A 79 -8.90 -23.83 -9.67
C THR A 79 -7.74 -24.63 -9.09
N GLU A 80 -6.65 -24.86 -9.83
CA GLU A 80 -5.52 -25.63 -9.32
C GLU A 80 -4.88 -24.94 -8.09
N GLY A 81 -4.78 -25.68 -6.99
CA GLY A 81 -4.31 -25.18 -5.69
C GLY A 81 -5.43 -24.69 -4.77
N MET A 82 -6.70 -24.70 -5.22
CA MET A 82 -7.83 -24.25 -4.40
C MET A 82 -8.04 -25.10 -3.17
N ASP A 83 -7.79 -26.42 -3.24
CA ASP A 83 -7.91 -27.31 -2.08
C ASP A 83 -7.07 -26.81 -0.88
N GLN A 84 -5.95 -26.16 -1.16
CA GLN A 84 -5.10 -25.55 -0.13
C GLN A 84 -5.52 -24.11 0.16
N ALA A 85 -5.83 -23.30 -0.86
CA ALA A 85 -6.20 -21.91 -0.70
C ALA A 85 -7.59 -21.70 -0.07
N ALA A 86 -8.49 -22.66 -0.22
CA ALA A 86 -9.84 -22.61 0.35
C ALA A 86 -9.91 -22.81 1.88
N ILE A 87 -8.78 -23.18 2.50
CA ILE A 87 -8.69 -23.31 3.95
C ILE A 87 -8.67 -21.91 4.58
N ALA A 88 -9.59 -21.63 5.49
CA ALA A 88 -9.72 -20.32 6.13
C ALA A 88 -8.46 -19.88 6.91
N GLU A 89 -7.60 -20.80 7.27
CA GLU A 89 -6.38 -20.55 8.05
C GLU A 89 -5.12 -20.43 7.20
N GLN A 90 -5.26 -20.48 5.87
CA GLN A 90 -4.09 -20.48 5.02
C GLN A 90 -3.49 -19.08 4.83
N TYR A 91 -2.18 -19.01 4.97
CA TYR A 91 -1.37 -17.84 4.65
C TYR A 91 -0.95 -17.85 3.19
N TYR A 92 -0.73 -16.67 2.63
CA TYR A 92 -0.15 -16.61 1.29
C TYR A 92 1.27 -17.14 1.28
N GLU A 93 1.59 -17.88 0.24
CA GLU A 93 3.00 -18.07 -0.09
C GLU A 93 3.56 -16.78 -0.72
N PRO A 94 4.75 -16.31 -0.31
CA PRO A 94 5.45 -15.27 -1.05
C PRO A 94 5.69 -15.69 -2.50
N PRO A 95 5.73 -14.75 -3.45
CA PRO A 95 5.69 -13.32 -3.27
C PRO A 95 4.27 -12.75 -3.17
N LEU A 96 4.09 -11.69 -2.37
CA LEU A 96 2.82 -11.01 -2.24
C LEU A 96 2.46 -10.20 -3.49
N VAL A 97 3.40 -9.42 -4.01
CA VAL A 97 3.20 -8.57 -5.19
C VAL A 97 3.74 -9.28 -6.42
N ASN A 98 2.90 -9.43 -7.43
CA ASN A 98 3.20 -10.19 -8.64
C ASN A 98 3.06 -9.33 -9.89
N ILE A 99 3.80 -9.67 -10.95
CA ILE A 99 3.62 -9.10 -12.29
C ILE A 99 3.01 -10.16 -13.20
N ILE A 100 1.84 -9.90 -13.74
CA ILE A 100 1.22 -10.74 -14.77
C ILE A 100 1.96 -10.47 -16.08
N PRO A 101 2.73 -11.46 -16.62
CA PRO A 101 3.62 -11.20 -17.76
C PRO A 101 2.87 -10.79 -19.03
N TYR A 102 1.67 -11.34 -19.23
CA TYR A 102 0.84 -11.03 -20.42
C TYR A 102 0.19 -9.65 -20.34
N ALA A 103 0.01 -9.11 -19.14
CA ALA A 103 -0.52 -7.77 -18.94
C ALA A 103 0.55 -6.68 -19.04
N CYS A 104 1.84 -7.05 -18.90
CA CYS A 104 2.96 -6.10 -18.95
C CYS A 104 3.23 -5.64 -20.38
N HIS A 105 3.19 -4.32 -20.61
CA HIS A 105 3.34 -3.69 -21.93
C HIS A 105 4.81 -3.39 -22.31
N ALA A 106 5.80 -3.95 -21.60
CA ALA A 106 7.22 -3.71 -21.86
C ALA A 106 7.57 -2.22 -22.02
N CYS A 107 7.08 -1.36 -21.11
CA CYS A 107 7.28 0.09 -21.16
C CYS A 107 8.77 0.44 -21.35
N PRO A 108 9.08 1.54 -22.03
CA PRO A 108 10.47 1.96 -22.28
C PRO A 108 11.20 2.19 -20.95
N THR A 109 12.45 1.76 -20.91
CA THR A 109 13.37 2.07 -19.81
C THR A 109 13.80 3.54 -19.87
N ARG A 110 14.49 4.00 -18.82
CA ARG A 110 15.01 5.37 -18.72
C ARG A 110 15.76 5.82 -19.97
N GLN A 111 15.19 6.75 -20.73
CA GLN A 111 15.78 7.29 -21.96
C GLN A 111 15.20 8.64 -22.32
N TYR A 112 15.99 9.44 -23.04
CA TYR A 112 15.46 10.62 -23.74
C TYR A 112 15.13 10.26 -25.18
N ARG A 113 13.93 10.66 -25.64
CA ARG A 113 13.54 10.51 -27.05
C ARG A 113 13.15 11.86 -27.63
N VAL A 114 13.46 12.04 -28.91
CA VAL A 114 12.95 13.15 -29.70
C VAL A 114 11.58 12.76 -30.23
N ASN A 115 10.58 13.62 -30.03
CA ASN A 115 9.21 13.45 -30.50
C ASN A 115 8.94 14.27 -31.77
N GLU A 116 7.71 14.22 -32.29
CA GLU A 116 7.30 14.86 -33.53
C GLU A 116 7.37 16.41 -33.51
N LEU A 117 7.43 17.04 -32.33
CA LEU A 117 7.58 18.49 -32.19
C LEU A 117 8.94 19.02 -32.63
N CYS A 118 9.90 18.14 -32.94
CA CYS A 118 11.20 18.57 -33.41
C CYS A 118 11.12 19.26 -34.78
N GLN A 119 11.50 20.55 -34.82
CA GLN A 119 11.46 21.37 -36.04
C GLN A 119 12.79 21.33 -36.84
N GLY A 120 13.77 20.54 -36.41
CA GLY A 120 15.07 20.52 -37.08
C GLY A 120 15.79 21.90 -37.08
N CYS A 121 15.65 22.64 -35.95
CA CYS A 121 16.04 24.04 -35.88
C CYS A 121 17.54 24.28 -36.20
N LEU A 122 17.84 25.38 -36.84
CA LEU A 122 19.20 25.77 -37.23
C LEU A 122 20.12 25.96 -36.01
N ALA A 123 19.56 26.39 -34.86
CA ALA A 123 20.32 26.60 -33.64
C ALA A 123 20.97 25.32 -33.11
N SER A 124 20.36 24.15 -33.37
CA SER A 124 20.83 22.81 -33.00
C SER A 124 21.29 22.70 -31.51
N SER A 125 20.64 23.47 -30.61
CA SER A 125 21.06 23.62 -29.22
C SER A 125 21.20 22.27 -28.52
N CYS A 126 20.33 21.32 -28.80
CA CYS A 126 20.36 19.97 -28.23
C CYS A 126 21.65 19.19 -28.56
N GLN A 127 22.18 19.36 -29.77
CA GLN A 127 23.47 18.78 -30.18
C GLN A 127 24.63 19.45 -29.45
N ARG A 128 24.67 20.79 -29.46
CA ARG A 128 25.76 21.58 -28.91
C ARG A 128 25.95 21.38 -27.40
N VAL A 129 24.85 21.19 -26.66
CA VAL A 129 24.92 20.97 -25.19
C VAL A 129 25.21 19.53 -24.80
N CYS A 130 25.23 18.59 -25.76
CA CYS A 130 25.41 17.18 -25.46
C CYS A 130 26.89 16.86 -25.20
N PRO A 131 27.32 16.53 -23.95
CA PRO A 131 28.71 16.29 -23.61
C PRO A 131 29.29 15.02 -24.23
N LYS A 132 28.43 14.13 -24.73
CA LYS A 132 28.81 12.85 -25.35
C LYS A 132 28.58 12.81 -26.86
N GLY A 133 28.16 13.92 -27.48
CA GLY A 133 27.86 13.95 -28.91
C GLY A 133 26.81 12.92 -29.35
N ALA A 134 25.91 12.52 -28.41
CA ALA A 134 24.94 11.47 -28.64
C ALA A 134 23.76 11.87 -29.56
N ILE A 135 23.74 13.14 -30.03
CA ILE A 135 22.60 13.64 -30.84
C ILE A 135 23.10 13.94 -32.23
N LYS A 136 22.43 13.35 -33.22
CA LYS A 136 22.69 13.56 -34.65
C LYS A 136 21.45 14.04 -35.37
N PHE A 137 21.62 14.82 -36.44
CA PHE A 137 20.53 15.14 -37.37
C PHE A 137 20.39 14.02 -38.39
N VAL A 138 19.17 13.51 -38.52
CA VAL A 138 18.82 12.47 -39.48
C VAL A 138 17.46 12.81 -40.07
N ASN A 139 17.37 12.96 -41.39
CA ASN A 139 16.13 13.28 -42.11
C ASN A 139 15.42 14.54 -41.56
N GLY A 140 16.16 15.60 -41.32
CA GLY A 140 15.62 16.90 -40.87
C GLY A 140 15.22 16.97 -39.40
N LYS A 141 15.40 15.89 -38.61
CA LYS A 141 15.09 15.84 -37.18
C LYS A 141 16.29 15.37 -36.36
N SER A 142 16.36 15.80 -35.11
CA SER A 142 17.35 15.27 -34.16
C SER A 142 17.00 13.83 -33.77
N ARG A 143 18.03 12.99 -33.63
CA ARG A 143 17.95 11.64 -33.07
C ARG A 143 18.97 11.44 -31.99
N ILE A 144 18.61 10.74 -30.91
CA ILE A 144 19.51 10.46 -29.79
C ILE A 144 19.96 9.00 -29.88
N ASP A 145 21.29 8.83 -29.95
CA ASP A 145 21.89 7.51 -29.80
C ASP A 145 21.85 7.10 -28.33
N GLN A 146 21.04 6.10 -28.02
CA GLN A 146 20.85 5.63 -26.66
C GLN A 146 22.07 4.93 -26.06
N LYS A 147 23.00 4.43 -26.92
CA LYS A 147 24.25 3.79 -26.46
C LYS A 147 25.25 4.85 -25.95
N LEU A 148 25.28 6.03 -26.55
CA LEU A 148 26.13 7.15 -26.16
C LEU A 148 25.51 8.06 -25.11
N CYS A 149 24.16 8.01 -24.96
CA CYS A 149 23.41 8.92 -24.09
C CYS A 149 23.60 8.58 -22.62
N ILE A 150 24.18 9.51 -21.85
CA ILE A 150 24.35 9.40 -20.39
C ILE A 150 23.12 9.89 -19.60
N LYS A 151 22.03 10.20 -20.26
CA LYS A 151 20.73 10.58 -19.67
C LYS A 151 20.77 11.84 -18.77
N CYS A 152 21.68 12.78 -19.04
CA CYS A 152 21.89 14.00 -18.23
C CYS A 152 20.80 15.08 -18.40
N GLY A 153 19.91 14.97 -19.39
CA GLY A 153 18.79 15.88 -19.61
C GLY A 153 19.13 17.27 -20.18
N LYS A 154 20.42 17.61 -20.42
CA LYS A 154 20.82 18.94 -20.93
C LYS A 154 20.10 19.29 -22.25
N CYS A 155 19.97 18.31 -23.15
CA CYS A 155 19.31 18.48 -24.44
C CYS A 155 17.79 18.79 -24.30
N ALA A 156 17.11 18.18 -23.35
CA ALA A 156 15.70 18.46 -23.11
C ALA A 156 15.49 19.89 -22.60
N ARG A 157 16.33 20.34 -21.64
CA ARG A 157 16.27 21.70 -21.10
C ARG A 157 16.64 22.79 -22.12
N SER A 158 17.45 22.46 -23.13
CA SER A 158 17.87 23.41 -24.14
C SER A 158 16.97 23.47 -25.38
N CYS A 159 15.97 22.59 -25.46
CA CYS A 159 15.07 22.53 -26.61
C CYS A 159 13.94 23.56 -26.49
N PRO A 160 13.86 24.62 -27.34
CA PRO A 160 12.79 25.60 -27.24
C PRO A 160 11.41 25.07 -27.63
N TYR A 161 11.36 23.91 -28.30
CA TYR A 161 10.10 23.27 -28.74
C TYR A 161 9.65 22.17 -27.80
N ASN A 162 10.34 21.91 -26.67
CA ASN A 162 10.08 20.77 -25.78
C ASN A 162 9.98 19.42 -26.52
N ALA A 163 10.70 19.29 -27.63
CA ALA A 163 10.68 18.12 -28.51
C ALA A 163 11.49 16.94 -27.99
N ILE A 164 12.11 17.04 -26.81
CA ILE A 164 12.90 15.96 -26.20
C ILE A 164 12.28 15.59 -24.87
N THR A 165 11.69 14.40 -24.83
CA THR A 165 10.93 13.87 -23.69
C THR A 165 11.74 12.81 -22.95
N TYR A 166 11.74 12.87 -21.63
CA TYR A 166 12.25 11.79 -20.78
C TYR A 166 11.17 10.72 -20.62
N LEU A 167 11.54 9.49 -20.94
CA LEU A 167 10.68 8.31 -20.77
C LEU A 167 11.26 7.46 -19.64
N GLU A 168 10.41 7.03 -18.77
CA GLU A 168 10.73 6.10 -17.69
C GLU A 168 9.56 5.15 -17.48
N ARG A 169 9.87 3.91 -17.15
CA ARG A 169 8.87 2.89 -16.81
C ARG A 169 8.19 3.29 -15.51
N PRO A 170 6.85 3.48 -15.46
CA PRO A 170 6.16 4.01 -14.28
C PRO A 170 6.37 3.19 -13.02
N CYS A 171 6.32 1.85 -13.11
CA CYS A 171 6.57 0.96 -11.97
C CYS A 171 8.01 1.05 -11.44
N GLN A 172 9.00 1.25 -12.33
CA GLN A 172 10.40 1.45 -11.96
C GLN A 172 10.63 2.84 -11.35
N ALA A 173 9.97 3.87 -11.89
CA ALA A 173 10.00 5.21 -11.34
C ALA A 173 9.43 5.29 -9.93
N ALA A 174 8.36 4.54 -9.66
CA ALA A 174 7.71 4.49 -8.35
C ALA A 174 8.47 3.63 -7.32
N CYS A 175 9.38 2.76 -7.76
CA CYS A 175 10.10 1.86 -6.85
C CYS A 175 11.24 2.56 -6.13
N GLY A 176 11.05 2.88 -4.84
CA GLY A 176 12.10 3.48 -4.01
C GLY A 176 13.23 2.52 -3.62
N MET A 177 13.02 1.20 -3.80
CA MET A 177 14.00 0.16 -3.54
C MET A 177 14.84 -0.22 -4.78
N ASP A 178 14.54 0.35 -5.96
CA ASP A 178 15.12 -0.06 -7.23
C ASP A 178 14.99 -1.59 -7.48
N ALA A 179 13.89 -2.19 -7.00
CA ALA A 179 13.61 -3.63 -7.09
C ALA A 179 12.94 -4.04 -8.42
N ILE A 180 12.64 -3.10 -9.32
CA ILE A 180 12.00 -3.39 -10.61
C ILE A 180 13.07 -3.42 -11.70
N GLY A 181 13.33 -4.62 -12.20
CA GLY A 181 14.22 -4.90 -13.32
C GLY A 181 13.49 -5.04 -14.65
N VAL A 182 14.19 -5.62 -15.60
CA VAL A 182 13.71 -5.93 -16.96
C VAL A 182 14.17 -7.35 -17.31
N ASP A 183 13.26 -8.18 -17.73
CA ASP A 183 13.56 -9.54 -18.22
C ASP A 183 14.10 -9.54 -19.68
N GLU A 184 14.39 -10.73 -20.19
CA GLU A 184 14.89 -10.94 -21.56
C GLU A 184 13.89 -10.48 -22.64
N TYR A 185 12.59 -10.43 -22.33
CA TYR A 185 11.52 -9.97 -23.24
C TYR A 185 11.24 -8.48 -23.11
N GLY A 186 12.03 -7.73 -22.34
CA GLY A 186 11.81 -6.33 -22.09
C GLY A 186 10.68 -6.02 -21.12
N LYS A 187 10.08 -7.01 -20.46
CA LYS A 187 9.01 -6.83 -19.48
C LYS A 187 9.58 -6.50 -18.10
N ALA A 188 8.74 -5.98 -17.23
CA ALA A 188 9.14 -5.73 -15.85
C ALA A 188 9.26 -7.04 -15.08
N CYS A 189 10.28 -7.16 -14.24
CA CYS A 189 10.43 -8.22 -13.25
C CYS A 189 10.74 -7.64 -11.87
N ILE A 190 10.37 -8.33 -10.80
CA ILE A 190 10.60 -7.91 -9.42
C ILE A 190 11.77 -8.71 -8.85
N ASP A 191 12.74 -8.01 -8.31
CA ASP A 191 13.77 -8.57 -7.44
C ASP A 191 13.18 -8.65 -6.03
N TYR A 192 12.79 -9.84 -5.59
CA TYR A 192 12.11 -10.06 -4.31
C TYR A 192 13.03 -9.92 -3.11
N ASP A 193 14.33 -10.08 -3.28
CA ASP A 193 15.31 -9.84 -2.20
C ASP A 193 15.38 -8.34 -1.84
N ARG A 194 15.07 -7.48 -2.80
CA ARG A 194 15.01 -6.03 -2.62
C ARG A 194 13.60 -5.52 -2.34
N CYS A 195 12.58 -6.22 -2.79
CA CYS A 195 11.19 -5.78 -2.71
C CYS A 195 10.68 -5.76 -1.26
N VAL A 196 10.15 -4.64 -0.80
CA VAL A 196 9.52 -4.46 0.53
C VAL A 196 7.99 -4.40 0.47
N SER A 197 7.40 -4.86 -0.61
CA SER A 197 5.94 -4.99 -0.83
C SER A 197 5.12 -3.73 -0.55
N CYS A 198 5.70 -2.54 -0.71
CA CYS A 198 5.00 -1.27 -0.46
C CYS A 198 3.82 -0.99 -1.42
N GLY A 199 3.72 -1.72 -2.54
CA GLY A 199 2.62 -1.60 -3.50
C GLY A 199 2.65 -0.36 -4.40
N GLN A 200 3.65 0.53 -4.32
CA GLN A 200 3.69 1.75 -5.15
C GLN A 200 3.79 1.46 -6.64
N CYS A 201 4.45 0.38 -7.02
CA CYS A 201 4.50 -0.08 -8.41
C CYS A 201 3.12 -0.53 -8.94
N LEU A 202 2.26 -1.09 -8.08
CA LEU A 202 0.89 -1.49 -8.39
C LEU A 202 0.03 -0.27 -8.76
N VAL A 203 0.09 0.79 -7.93
CA VAL A 203 -0.64 2.05 -8.16
C VAL A 203 -0.17 2.75 -9.42
N SER A 204 1.12 2.64 -9.74
CA SER A 204 1.75 3.40 -10.85
C SER A 204 1.65 2.69 -12.20
N CYS A 205 1.27 1.41 -12.25
CA CYS A 205 1.20 0.65 -13.50
C CYS A 205 -0.03 1.01 -14.32
N PRO A 206 0.09 1.70 -15.49
CA PRO A 206 -1.07 2.10 -16.28
C PRO A 206 -1.73 0.94 -17.06
N PHE A 207 -1.15 -0.25 -16.99
CA PHE A 207 -1.69 -1.46 -17.63
C PHE A 207 -2.31 -2.44 -16.65
N GLY A 208 -2.26 -2.14 -15.34
CA GLY A 208 -2.75 -3.04 -14.30
C GLY A 208 -2.06 -4.41 -14.29
N ALA A 209 -0.79 -4.44 -14.72
CA ALA A 209 -0.02 -5.70 -14.79
C ALA A 209 0.52 -6.14 -13.43
N ILE A 210 0.57 -5.25 -12.44
CA ILE A 210 1.07 -5.53 -11.11
C ILE A 210 -0.11 -5.67 -10.16
N VAL A 211 -0.15 -6.79 -9.45
CA VAL A 211 -1.27 -7.18 -8.58
C VAL A 211 -0.71 -7.81 -7.30
N ASP A 212 -1.36 -7.57 -6.19
CA ASP A 212 -1.07 -8.24 -4.92
C ASP A 212 -2.07 -9.37 -4.66
N LYS A 213 -1.67 -10.34 -3.85
CA LYS A 213 -2.54 -11.43 -3.39
C LYS A 213 -3.57 -10.92 -2.40
N SER A 214 -4.77 -11.53 -2.38
CA SER A 214 -5.87 -11.18 -1.47
C SER A 214 -6.29 -12.35 -0.59
N GLN A 215 -6.99 -12.04 0.50
CA GLN A 215 -7.60 -13.01 1.43
C GLN A 215 -9.13 -12.87 1.48
N ILE A 216 -9.75 -12.27 0.46
CA ILE A 216 -11.21 -12.08 0.42
C ILE A 216 -11.95 -13.41 0.64
N TYR A 217 -11.52 -14.45 -0.08
CA TYR A 217 -12.14 -15.76 -0.01
C TYR A 217 -12.06 -16.35 1.41
N GLN A 218 -10.86 -16.34 1.99
CA GLN A 218 -10.59 -16.91 3.32
C GLN A 218 -11.36 -16.19 4.43
N VAL A 219 -11.42 -14.85 4.38
CA VAL A 219 -12.19 -14.04 5.34
C VAL A 219 -13.67 -14.40 5.29
N ILE A 220 -14.26 -14.45 4.09
CA ILE A 220 -15.69 -14.75 3.92
C ILE A 220 -15.97 -16.19 4.36
N ARG A 221 -15.12 -17.14 4.00
CA ARG A 221 -15.26 -18.54 4.44
C ARG A 221 -15.20 -18.66 5.96
N SER A 222 -14.26 -17.98 6.60
CA SER A 222 -14.16 -17.96 8.06
C SER A 222 -15.46 -17.49 8.74
N MET A 223 -16.10 -16.43 8.20
CA MET A 223 -17.40 -15.97 8.68
C MET A 223 -18.50 -17.02 8.49
N LEU A 224 -18.55 -17.69 7.33
CA LEU A 224 -19.57 -18.68 6.99
C LEU A 224 -19.40 -19.98 7.80
N GLU A 225 -18.20 -20.30 8.24
CA GLU A 225 -17.90 -21.42 9.13
C GLU A 225 -18.27 -21.16 10.59
N GLY A 226 -18.77 -19.95 10.88
CA GLY A 226 -19.28 -19.56 12.19
C GLY A 226 -18.23 -19.01 13.15
N ASN A 227 -17.03 -18.68 12.67
CA ASN A 227 -16.05 -17.98 13.48
C ASN A 227 -16.53 -16.57 13.82
N GLU A 228 -16.27 -16.11 15.03
CA GLU A 228 -16.39 -14.69 15.37
C GLU A 228 -15.29 -13.91 14.66
N VAL A 229 -15.66 -13.00 13.76
CA VAL A 229 -14.71 -12.24 12.96
C VAL A 229 -14.82 -10.76 13.30
N VAL A 230 -13.75 -10.18 13.87
CA VAL A 230 -13.67 -8.77 14.26
C VAL A 230 -12.83 -8.02 13.26
N ALA A 231 -13.33 -6.90 12.73
CA ALA A 231 -12.55 -5.99 11.89
C ALA A 231 -11.82 -4.95 12.74
N ILE A 232 -10.52 -4.79 12.50
CA ILE A 232 -9.76 -3.64 13.01
C ILE A 232 -9.46 -2.70 11.85
N VAL A 233 -9.93 -1.45 11.91
CA VAL A 233 -9.98 -0.56 10.73
C VAL A 233 -9.02 0.60 10.89
N ALA A 234 -8.11 0.78 9.91
CA ALA A 234 -7.16 1.89 9.91
C ALA A 234 -7.88 3.25 9.74
N PRO A 235 -7.48 4.33 10.42
CA PRO A 235 -8.20 5.62 10.44
C PRO A 235 -8.43 6.24 9.06
N SER A 236 -7.61 5.90 8.07
CA SER A 236 -7.76 6.37 6.69
C SER A 236 -8.96 5.78 5.92
N PHE A 237 -9.83 4.99 6.56
CA PHE A 237 -11.04 4.42 5.93
C PHE A 237 -12.08 5.49 5.59
N VAL A 238 -12.10 6.58 6.32
CA VAL A 238 -13.07 7.66 6.15
C VAL A 238 -12.99 8.26 4.74
N GLY A 239 -14.14 8.32 4.06
CA GLY A 239 -14.27 8.86 2.71
C GLY A 239 -13.79 7.93 1.58
N GLN A 240 -13.38 6.69 1.87
CA GLN A 240 -12.95 5.72 0.84
C GLN A 240 -14.15 5.15 0.04
N PHE A 241 -15.30 5.00 0.64
CA PHE A 241 -16.43 4.24 0.08
C PHE A 241 -17.54 5.13 -0.52
N GLY A 242 -17.36 6.44 -0.53
CA GLY A 242 -18.31 7.40 -1.09
C GLY A 242 -18.38 8.68 -0.27
N LYS A 243 -18.93 9.73 -0.89
CA LYS A 243 -19.01 11.07 -0.25
C LYS A 243 -19.94 11.09 0.96
N ASP A 244 -21.01 10.30 0.89
CA ASP A 244 -22.13 10.30 1.84
C ASP A 244 -22.07 9.12 2.80
N VAL A 245 -20.98 8.32 2.77
CA VAL A 245 -20.76 7.22 3.69
C VAL A 245 -20.18 7.78 5.00
N THR A 246 -21.04 7.84 6.01
CA THR A 246 -20.68 8.20 7.39
C THR A 246 -20.04 7.01 8.12
N VAL A 247 -19.35 7.27 9.23
CA VAL A 247 -18.81 6.19 10.08
C VAL A 247 -19.93 5.26 10.58
N PRO A 248 -21.08 5.75 11.11
CA PRO A 248 -22.19 4.88 11.50
C PRO A 248 -22.72 3.98 10.37
N LYS A 249 -22.86 4.48 9.16
CA LYS A 249 -23.28 3.67 8.00
C LYS A 249 -22.25 2.62 7.61
N PHE A 250 -20.97 2.98 7.69
CA PHE A 250 -19.88 2.03 7.44
C PHE A 250 -19.93 0.86 8.45
N LEU A 251 -20.14 1.15 9.75
CA LEU A 251 -20.28 0.12 10.77
C LEU A 251 -21.46 -0.82 10.50
N THR A 252 -22.61 -0.25 10.09
CA THR A 252 -23.78 -1.05 9.71
C THR A 252 -23.47 -1.95 8.51
N ALA A 253 -22.77 -1.41 7.49
CA ALA A 253 -22.35 -2.18 6.32
C ALA A 253 -21.42 -3.34 6.72
N MET A 254 -20.44 -3.11 7.59
CA MET A 254 -19.54 -4.16 8.08
C MET A 254 -20.29 -5.29 8.78
N LYS A 255 -21.27 -4.96 9.62
CA LYS A 255 -22.13 -5.97 10.26
C LYS A 255 -22.95 -6.78 9.24
N GLN A 256 -23.46 -6.15 8.18
CA GLN A 256 -24.18 -6.86 7.10
C GLN A 256 -23.26 -7.78 6.28
N LEU A 257 -21.96 -7.51 6.22
CA LEU A 257 -20.98 -8.43 5.61
C LEU A 257 -20.72 -9.68 6.46
N GLY A 258 -21.04 -9.64 7.76
CA GLY A 258 -20.82 -10.74 8.70
C GLY A 258 -19.74 -10.50 9.75
N PHE A 259 -19.16 -9.29 9.81
CA PHE A 259 -18.29 -8.94 10.93
C PHE A 259 -19.08 -8.79 12.23
N SER A 260 -18.59 -9.42 13.30
CA SER A 260 -19.22 -9.34 14.63
C SER A 260 -19.02 -7.95 15.26
N ASP A 261 -17.88 -7.34 15.03
CA ASP A 261 -17.53 -6.02 15.57
C ASP A 261 -16.51 -5.29 14.69
N VAL A 262 -16.35 -3.97 14.95
CA VAL A 262 -15.39 -3.10 14.29
C VAL A 262 -14.69 -2.24 15.32
N VAL A 263 -13.37 -2.30 15.38
CA VAL A 263 -12.52 -1.52 16.31
C VAL A 263 -11.61 -0.59 15.53
N GLU A 264 -11.39 0.62 16.02
CA GLU A 264 -10.54 1.62 15.38
C GLU A 264 -9.06 1.37 15.69
N VAL A 265 -8.21 1.23 14.65
CA VAL A 265 -6.76 1.03 14.84
C VAL A 265 -6.06 2.26 15.44
N ALA A 266 -6.73 3.40 15.50
CA ALA A 266 -6.26 4.56 16.23
C ALA A 266 -6.01 4.28 17.71
N VAL A 267 -6.73 3.33 18.31
CA VAL A 267 -6.51 2.85 19.69
C VAL A 267 -5.09 2.25 19.84
N GLY A 268 -4.70 1.38 18.92
CA GLY A 268 -3.36 0.82 18.92
C GLY A 268 -2.28 1.85 18.56
N ALA A 269 -2.65 2.92 17.84
CA ALA A 269 -1.75 4.04 17.58
C ALA A 269 -1.49 4.86 18.84
N ASP A 270 -2.48 5.02 19.71
CA ASP A 270 -2.30 5.66 21.02
C ASP A 270 -1.33 4.86 21.89
N ILE A 271 -1.51 3.53 21.96
CA ILE A 271 -0.60 2.63 22.67
C ILE A 271 0.82 2.70 22.08
N CYS A 272 0.95 2.65 20.76
CA CYS A 272 2.22 2.78 20.06
C CYS A 272 2.92 4.11 20.38
N THR A 273 2.15 5.22 20.49
CA THR A 273 2.68 6.54 20.86
C THR A 273 3.28 6.54 22.26
N ILE A 274 2.60 5.92 23.24
CA ILE A 274 3.07 5.83 24.63
C ILE A 274 4.37 5.06 24.68
N GLU A 275 4.45 3.91 24.03
CA GLU A 275 5.67 3.07 24.00
C GLU A 275 6.82 3.77 23.28
N GLU A 276 6.57 4.39 22.11
CA GLU A 276 7.62 5.12 21.37
C GLU A 276 8.10 6.36 22.11
N ALA A 277 7.22 7.06 22.83
CA ALA A 277 7.60 8.19 23.67
C ALA A 277 8.51 7.76 24.83
N ARG A 278 8.14 6.69 25.53
CA ARG A 278 8.95 6.09 26.61
C ARG A 278 10.32 5.66 26.10
N ASP A 279 10.35 4.86 25.03
CA ASP A 279 11.59 4.38 24.41
C ASP A 279 12.50 5.51 23.97
N PHE A 280 11.93 6.57 23.40
CA PHE A 280 12.70 7.74 22.98
C PHE A 280 13.35 8.45 24.16
N MET A 281 12.58 8.72 25.21
CA MET A 281 13.08 9.42 26.42
C MET A 281 14.13 8.61 27.17
N GLU A 282 14.01 7.29 27.19
CA GLU A 282 14.95 6.41 27.89
C GLU A 282 16.26 6.16 27.11
N LYS A 283 16.18 6.07 25.78
CA LYS A 283 17.28 5.56 24.97
C LYS A 283 18.05 6.63 24.17
N VAL A 284 17.40 7.79 23.87
CA VAL A 284 18.03 8.81 23.01
C VAL A 284 18.48 10.02 23.84
N PRO A 285 19.75 10.48 23.71
CA PRO A 285 20.79 9.98 22.80
C PRO A 285 21.75 8.96 23.40
N GLU A 286 21.60 8.54 24.68
CA GLU A 286 22.62 7.81 25.45
C GLU A 286 22.89 6.41 24.89
N GLU A 287 21.84 5.64 24.58
CA GLU A 287 21.96 4.27 24.07
C GLU A 287 21.80 4.24 22.54
N GLN A 288 20.95 5.10 21.99
CA GLN A 288 20.67 5.23 20.58
C GLN A 288 20.95 6.64 20.10
N ARG A 289 21.71 6.78 19.02
CA ARG A 289 22.04 8.10 18.47
C ARG A 289 20.80 8.88 17.99
N PHE A 290 19.81 8.17 17.50
CA PHE A 290 18.49 8.66 17.09
C PHE A 290 17.50 7.52 17.21
N MET A 291 16.22 7.80 17.25
CA MET A 291 15.20 6.75 17.12
C MET A 291 14.39 6.95 15.84
N ALA A 292 14.15 5.86 15.12
CA ALA A 292 13.28 5.84 13.94
C ALA A 292 12.01 5.03 14.25
N THR A 293 10.84 5.57 13.89
CA THR A 293 9.55 4.94 14.15
C THR A 293 9.39 3.58 13.45
N SER A 294 8.55 2.68 13.98
CA SER A 294 8.37 1.32 13.47
C SER A 294 7.06 1.08 12.71
N CYS A 295 6.10 2.00 12.76
CA CYS A 295 4.72 1.80 12.33
C CYS A 295 4.53 1.42 10.85
N CYS A 296 5.47 1.76 9.95
CA CYS A 296 5.43 1.42 8.53
C CYS A 296 6.32 0.19 8.22
N PRO A 297 5.75 -1.00 7.92
CA PRO A 297 6.55 -2.23 7.72
C PRO A 297 7.50 -2.13 6.52
N SER A 298 7.11 -1.46 5.44
CA SER A 298 7.99 -1.26 4.27
C SER A 298 9.18 -0.35 4.58
N TRP A 299 8.99 0.68 5.39
CA TRP A 299 10.06 1.55 5.87
C TRP A 299 11.03 0.77 6.76
N ARG A 300 10.51 0.08 7.77
CA ARG A 300 11.29 -0.77 8.69
C ARG A 300 12.12 -1.81 7.91
N MET A 301 11.50 -2.49 6.93
CA MET A 301 12.18 -3.47 6.10
C MET A 301 13.25 -2.84 5.20
N MET A 302 12.99 -1.67 4.61
CA MET A 302 13.99 -0.92 3.84
C MET A 302 15.20 -0.55 4.71
N ALA A 303 14.95 -0.02 5.90
CA ALA A 303 16.01 0.37 6.82
C ALA A 303 16.87 -0.83 7.20
N ARG A 304 16.29 -1.96 7.59
CA ARG A 304 17.01 -3.20 7.92
C ARG A 304 17.84 -3.74 6.74
N ARG A 305 17.31 -3.67 5.50
CA ARG A 305 18.00 -4.20 4.32
C ARG A 305 19.13 -3.30 3.81
N LEU A 306 18.91 -1.98 3.78
CA LEU A 306 19.87 -1.04 3.19
C LEU A 306 20.82 -0.39 4.21
N PHE A 307 20.44 -0.38 5.48
CA PHE A 307 21.18 0.23 6.57
C PHE A 307 21.25 -0.70 7.79
N PRO A 308 21.79 -1.94 7.64
CA PRO A 308 21.79 -2.93 8.73
C PRO A 308 22.54 -2.44 9.98
N ALA A 309 23.56 -1.60 9.83
CA ALA A 309 24.27 -1.01 10.97
C ALA A 309 23.43 -0.02 11.78
N GLU A 310 22.42 0.58 11.18
CA GLU A 310 21.51 1.54 11.82
C GLU A 310 20.20 0.88 12.30
N SER A 311 20.06 -0.43 12.10
CA SER A 311 18.81 -1.15 12.42
C SER A 311 18.48 -1.15 13.91
N GLY A 312 19.48 -1.05 14.79
CA GLY A 312 19.30 -0.92 16.23
C GLY A 312 18.70 0.42 16.68
N ASN A 313 18.69 1.45 15.80
CA ASN A 313 18.04 2.73 16.09
C ASN A 313 16.58 2.77 15.61
N ILE A 314 16.02 1.66 15.09
CA ILE A 314 14.61 1.57 14.72
C ILE A 314 13.85 1.06 15.92
N SER A 315 12.79 1.74 16.31
CA SER A 315 11.92 1.33 17.42
C SER A 315 11.51 -0.14 17.26
N MET A 316 11.54 -0.87 18.36
CA MET A 316 11.05 -2.25 18.43
C MET A 316 9.56 -2.33 18.77
N THR A 317 8.93 -1.21 19.04
CA THR A 317 7.52 -1.10 19.36
C THR A 317 6.67 -1.74 18.25
N TYR A 318 5.67 -2.51 18.65
CA TYR A 318 4.72 -3.09 17.69
C TYR A 318 3.91 -2.01 16.98
N THR A 319 3.42 -2.34 15.79
CA THR A 319 2.64 -1.37 15.03
C THR A 319 1.23 -1.24 15.59
N PRO A 320 0.51 -0.13 15.29
CA PRO A 320 -0.89 0.04 15.71
C PRO A 320 -1.80 -1.13 15.34
N MET A 321 -1.58 -1.79 14.21
CA MET A 321 -2.31 -2.99 13.80
C MET A 321 -2.16 -4.11 14.82
N VAL A 322 -0.95 -4.37 15.27
CA VAL A 322 -0.65 -5.47 16.20
C VAL A 322 -1.21 -5.17 17.58
N TYR A 323 -1.00 -3.97 18.10
CA TYR A 323 -1.55 -3.58 19.41
C TYR A 323 -3.08 -3.66 19.45
N THR A 324 -3.76 -3.18 18.40
CA THR A 324 -5.22 -3.28 18.32
C THR A 324 -5.67 -4.74 18.25
N ALA A 325 -4.97 -5.58 17.49
CA ALA A 325 -5.29 -7.00 17.38
C ALA A 325 -5.12 -7.73 18.72
N ARG A 326 -4.02 -7.48 19.43
CA ARG A 326 -3.78 -8.04 20.77
C ARG A 326 -4.83 -7.58 21.79
N LEU A 327 -5.23 -6.30 21.72
CA LEU A 327 -6.31 -5.79 22.56
C LEU A 327 -7.61 -6.54 22.30
N VAL A 328 -7.99 -6.73 21.04
CA VAL A 328 -9.20 -7.49 20.66
C VAL A 328 -9.13 -8.94 21.11
N LYS A 329 -8.00 -9.62 20.88
CA LYS A 329 -7.82 -11.04 21.29
C LYS A 329 -7.72 -11.23 22.80
N ARG A 330 -7.32 -10.23 23.54
CA ARG A 330 -7.36 -10.26 25.00
C ARG A 330 -8.81 -10.32 25.52
N GLU A 331 -9.71 -9.56 24.90
CA GLU A 331 -11.14 -9.55 25.27
C GLU A 331 -11.89 -10.74 24.67
N ARG A 332 -11.47 -11.21 23.49
CA ARG A 332 -12.10 -12.27 22.68
C ARG A 332 -11.03 -13.23 22.13
N PRO A 333 -10.50 -14.15 22.96
CA PRO A 333 -9.33 -14.97 22.60
C PRO A 333 -9.51 -15.83 21.35
N ASP A 334 -10.74 -16.31 21.09
CA ASP A 334 -11.05 -17.24 19.99
C ASP A 334 -11.49 -16.52 18.71
N CYS A 335 -11.58 -15.18 18.71
CA CYS A 335 -12.01 -14.44 17.53
C CYS A 335 -10.93 -14.43 16.45
N LYS A 336 -11.37 -14.29 15.21
CA LYS A 336 -10.51 -13.99 14.05
C LYS A 336 -10.42 -12.49 13.86
N VAL A 337 -9.21 -11.95 13.74
CA VAL A 337 -8.97 -10.52 13.57
C VAL A 337 -8.62 -10.22 12.13
N VAL A 338 -9.36 -9.31 11.51
CA VAL A 338 -9.15 -8.84 10.14
C VAL A 338 -8.73 -7.38 10.15
N PHE A 339 -7.49 -7.10 9.76
CA PHE A 339 -7.09 -5.70 9.54
C PHE A 339 -7.65 -5.21 8.21
N VAL A 340 -8.38 -4.11 8.25
CA VAL A 340 -8.90 -3.40 7.07
C VAL A 340 -8.17 -2.07 6.92
N GLY A 341 -7.37 -1.92 5.85
CA GLY A 341 -6.54 -0.73 5.75
C GLY A 341 -6.01 -0.42 4.35
N PRO A 342 -5.20 0.63 4.21
CA PRO A 342 -4.71 1.10 2.91
C PRO A 342 -3.48 0.33 2.39
N CYS A 343 -2.95 -0.64 3.13
CA CYS A 343 -1.55 -1.05 3.00
C CYS A 343 -1.37 -2.50 2.55
N ALA A 344 -0.73 -2.71 1.39
CA ALA A 344 -0.33 -4.05 0.94
C ALA A 344 0.75 -4.69 1.83
N ALA A 345 1.70 -3.90 2.35
CA ALA A 345 2.80 -4.44 3.17
C ALA A 345 2.33 -4.98 4.54
N LYS A 346 1.18 -4.53 5.04
CA LYS A 346 0.55 -5.09 6.26
C LYS A 346 0.19 -6.57 6.09
N LYS A 347 -0.07 -7.02 4.85
CA LYS A 347 -0.28 -8.44 4.54
C LYS A 347 0.96 -9.29 4.85
N LEU A 348 2.19 -8.77 4.58
CA LEU A 348 3.42 -9.46 4.95
C LEU A 348 3.75 -9.33 6.44
N GLU A 349 3.40 -8.23 7.06
CA GLU A 349 3.59 -8.06 8.49
C GLU A 349 2.76 -9.07 9.28
N ALA A 350 1.48 -9.23 8.94
CA ALA A 350 0.59 -10.21 9.55
C ALA A 350 1.06 -11.68 9.39
N MET A 351 1.97 -11.95 8.43
CA MET A 351 2.53 -13.29 8.22
C MET A 351 3.79 -13.58 9.06
N GLN A 352 4.34 -12.59 9.78
CA GLN A 352 5.51 -12.80 10.63
C GLN A 352 5.15 -13.75 11.79
N ASP A 353 6.07 -14.63 12.15
CA ASP A 353 5.83 -15.70 13.13
C ASP A 353 5.36 -15.20 14.50
N ASP A 354 5.79 -14.01 14.89
CA ASP A 354 5.45 -13.32 16.14
C ASP A 354 4.14 -12.52 16.08
N ILE A 355 3.52 -12.39 14.91
CA ILE A 355 2.33 -11.55 14.67
C ILE A 355 1.15 -12.35 14.13
N ARG A 356 1.42 -13.44 13.39
CA ARG A 356 0.36 -14.20 12.68
C ARG A 356 -0.73 -14.80 13.57
N THR A 357 -0.45 -14.93 14.87
CA THR A 357 -1.45 -15.35 15.86
C THR A 357 -2.33 -14.20 16.32
N ASP A 358 -1.89 -12.96 16.14
CA ASP A 358 -2.61 -11.76 16.55
C ASP A 358 -3.54 -11.27 15.42
N VAL A 359 -3.04 -11.25 14.17
CA VAL A 359 -3.77 -10.78 12.98
C VAL A 359 -3.96 -11.93 12.01
N ASP A 360 -5.19 -12.42 11.89
CA ASP A 360 -5.50 -13.57 11.05
C ASP A 360 -5.56 -13.22 9.56
N PHE A 361 -6.12 -12.04 9.20
CA PHE A 361 -6.29 -11.62 7.80
C PHE A 361 -6.06 -10.12 7.61
N VAL A 362 -5.73 -9.75 6.37
CA VAL A 362 -5.58 -8.35 5.98
C VAL A 362 -6.32 -8.08 4.67
N LEU A 363 -7.24 -7.12 4.70
CA LEU A 363 -7.96 -6.60 3.53
C LEU A 363 -7.61 -5.14 3.26
N THR A 364 -7.52 -4.78 1.99
CA THR A 364 -7.43 -3.38 1.57
C THR A 364 -8.81 -2.77 1.37
N TYR A 365 -8.92 -1.44 1.36
CA TYR A 365 -10.19 -0.77 1.06
C TYR A 365 -10.73 -1.09 -0.33
N GLU A 366 -9.84 -1.31 -1.31
CA GLU A 366 -10.21 -1.70 -2.66
C GLU A 366 -10.84 -3.11 -2.69
N GLU A 367 -10.30 -4.03 -1.89
CA GLU A 367 -10.85 -5.37 -1.70
C GLU A 367 -12.20 -5.33 -0.98
N LEU A 368 -12.30 -4.55 0.11
CA LEU A 368 -13.56 -4.39 0.85
C LEU A 368 -14.67 -3.77 -0.02
N MET A 369 -14.32 -2.83 -0.90
CA MET A 369 -15.29 -2.30 -1.86
C MET A 369 -15.86 -3.39 -2.78
N GLY A 370 -15.04 -4.37 -3.20
CA GLY A 370 -15.52 -5.53 -3.95
C GLY A 370 -16.49 -6.41 -3.15
N ILE A 371 -16.24 -6.56 -1.84
CA ILE A 371 -17.12 -7.32 -0.95
C ILE A 371 -18.46 -6.60 -0.75
N PHE A 372 -18.47 -5.27 -0.56
CA PHE A 372 -19.70 -4.48 -0.48
C PHE A 372 -20.55 -4.63 -1.74
N GLU A 373 -19.93 -4.56 -2.92
CA GLU A 373 -20.62 -4.77 -4.19
C GLU A 373 -21.16 -6.18 -4.35
N ALA A 374 -20.44 -7.21 -3.87
CA ALA A 374 -20.87 -8.60 -3.95
C ALA A 374 -22.13 -8.88 -3.11
N ARG A 375 -22.36 -8.08 -2.06
CA ARG A 375 -23.52 -8.15 -1.17
C ARG A 375 -24.57 -7.09 -1.47
N ASP A 376 -24.45 -6.37 -2.59
CA ASP A 376 -25.35 -5.31 -3.02
C ASP A 376 -25.62 -4.27 -1.90
N ILE A 377 -24.57 -3.91 -1.13
CA ILE A 377 -24.67 -2.93 -0.05
C ILE A 377 -24.93 -1.54 -0.62
N ASP A 378 -26.11 -1.01 -0.39
CA ASP A 378 -26.48 0.37 -0.71
C ASP A 378 -26.39 1.24 0.56
N PHE A 379 -25.29 1.98 0.69
CA PHE A 379 -25.06 2.87 1.82
C PHE A 379 -26.15 3.94 2.01
N SER A 380 -26.90 4.28 0.95
CA SER A 380 -27.99 5.26 1.06
C SER A 380 -29.18 4.75 1.87
N GLN A 381 -29.37 3.42 1.88
CA GLN A 381 -30.47 2.73 2.56
C GLN A 381 -30.10 2.27 3.99
N LEU A 382 -28.83 2.37 4.38
CA LEU A 382 -28.38 1.85 5.67
C LEU A 382 -28.79 2.80 6.80
N PRO A 383 -29.29 2.25 7.91
CA PRO A 383 -29.48 3.00 9.15
C PRO A 383 -28.13 3.36 9.77
N ASP A 384 -28.08 4.43 10.53
CA ASP A 384 -26.91 4.78 11.31
C ASP A 384 -26.78 3.81 12.51
N SER A 385 -25.58 3.27 12.70
CA SER A 385 -25.16 2.54 13.90
C SER A 385 -24.64 3.54 14.95
N PRO A 386 -24.44 3.14 16.22
CA PRO A 386 -23.63 3.93 17.13
C PRO A 386 -22.28 4.32 16.53
N ASP A 387 -21.81 5.51 16.83
CA ASP A 387 -20.54 6.02 16.28
C ASP A 387 -19.34 5.26 16.85
N LEU A 388 -18.24 5.29 16.13
CA LEU A 388 -16.96 4.72 16.52
C LEU A 388 -16.08 5.88 17.04
N ASP A 389 -15.91 5.96 18.36
CA ASP A 389 -15.10 7.00 19.01
C ASP A 389 -14.25 6.37 20.11
N GLU A 390 -13.21 5.69 19.69
CA GLU A 390 -12.31 4.98 20.59
C GLU A 390 -10.88 5.53 20.54
N GLY A 391 -10.42 5.97 19.36
CA GLY A 391 -9.09 6.52 19.14
C GLY A 391 -9.02 8.03 19.38
N THR A 392 -7.87 8.52 19.85
CA THR A 392 -7.65 9.95 20.03
C THR A 392 -7.40 10.66 18.69
N ARG A 393 -7.44 11.99 18.70
CA ARG A 393 -7.05 12.82 17.56
C ARG A 393 -5.62 12.48 17.09
N ALA A 394 -4.68 12.31 18.02
CA ALA A 394 -3.30 11.97 17.75
C ALA A 394 -3.19 10.57 17.12
N GLY A 395 -3.87 9.56 17.67
CA GLY A 395 -3.90 8.20 17.12
C GLY A 395 -4.49 8.13 15.71
N ARG A 396 -5.59 8.85 15.43
CA ARG A 396 -6.15 8.99 14.08
C ARG A 396 -5.17 9.67 13.13
N GLY A 397 -4.35 10.60 13.64
CA GLY A 397 -3.34 11.35 12.89
C GLY A 397 -2.20 10.49 12.30
N PHE A 398 -1.96 9.27 12.80
CA PHE A 398 -0.92 8.36 12.27
C PHE A 398 -1.06 8.08 10.78
N ALA A 399 -2.23 8.23 10.22
CA ALA A 399 -2.46 7.92 8.81
C ALA A 399 -1.93 8.99 7.83
N VAL A 400 -1.48 10.14 8.28
CA VAL A 400 -0.79 11.14 7.45
C VAL A 400 0.70 11.22 7.76
N ALA A 401 1.51 11.59 6.78
CA ALA A 401 2.95 11.74 6.99
C ALA A 401 3.24 12.87 7.99
N GLY A 402 4.04 12.58 9.00
CA GLY A 402 4.35 13.44 10.13
C GLY A 402 3.43 13.25 11.33
N GLY A 403 2.38 12.45 11.22
CA GLY A 403 1.41 12.24 12.29
C GLY A 403 1.95 11.41 13.44
N VAL A 404 2.84 10.46 13.17
CA VAL A 404 3.46 9.63 14.22
C VAL A 404 4.41 10.47 15.06
N ALA A 405 5.34 11.16 14.42
CA ALA A 405 6.29 12.02 15.12
C ALA A 405 5.57 13.13 15.92
N ALA A 406 4.51 13.72 15.35
CA ALA A 406 3.72 14.73 16.03
C ALA A 406 3.01 14.17 17.27
N ALA A 407 2.45 12.95 17.20
CA ALA A 407 1.78 12.32 18.34
C ALA A 407 2.76 12.05 19.49
N VAL A 408 3.95 11.55 19.19
CA VAL A 408 5.00 11.31 20.18
C VAL A 408 5.50 12.63 20.77
N GLU A 409 5.73 13.65 19.94
CA GLU A 409 6.14 14.98 20.38
C GLU A 409 5.10 15.64 21.29
N GLU A 410 3.82 15.57 20.92
CA GLU A 410 2.71 16.11 21.75
C GLU A 410 2.62 15.43 23.11
N LEU A 411 2.79 14.10 23.16
CA LEU A 411 2.76 13.34 24.41
C LEU A 411 3.94 13.70 25.30
N ILE A 412 5.16 13.69 24.76
CA ILE A 412 6.36 14.07 25.54
C ILE A 412 6.25 15.48 26.06
N HIS A 413 5.76 16.43 25.24
CA HIS A 413 5.61 17.81 25.69
C HIS A 413 4.53 17.97 26.79
N LYS A 414 3.48 17.14 26.76
CA LYS A 414 2.46 17.11 27.83
C LYS A 414 3.03 16.61 29.16
N GLU A 415 3.83 15.52 29.11
CA GLU A 415 4.40 14.88 30.30
C GLU A 415 5.65 15.63 30.81
N HIS A 416 6.46 16.15 29.88
CA HIS A 416 7.74 16.82 30.10
C HIS A 416 7.80 18.16 29.36
N PRO A 417 7.13 19.22 29.85
CA PRO A 417 7.06 20.52 29.14
C PRO A 417 8.42 21.19 28.92
N GLU A 418 9.43 20.83 29.73
CA GLU A 418 10.81 21.31 29.62
C GLU A 418 11.60 20.64 28.48
N CYS A 419 11.16 19.48 28.01
CA CYS A 419 11.84 18.74 26.97
C CYS A 419 11.42 19.22 25.58
N GLN A 420 12.42 19.57 24.74
CA GLN A 420 12.22 19.85 23.34
C GLN A 420 12.84 18.75 22.50
N ILE A 421 12.02 17.90 21.93
CA ILE A 421 12.49 16.87 20.99
C ILE A 421 12.63 17.44 19.59
N LYS A 422 13.57 16.88 18.84
CA LYS A 422 13.77 17.22 17.44
C LYS A 422 13.18 16.12 16.59
N THR A 423 12.31 16.47 15.68
CA THR A 423 11.67 15.53 14.78
C THR A 423 12.10 15.76 13.33
N GLN A 424 12.23 14.71 12.55
CA GLN A 424 12.43 14.80 11.10
C GLN A 424 11.64 13.69 10.42
N ARG A 425 10.96 14.03 9.32
CA ARG A 425 10.10 13.10 8.59
C ARG A 425 10.53 12.93 7.14
N ALA A 426 10.21 11.76 6.59
CA ALA A 426 10.31 11.48 5.17
C ALA A 426 9.16 10.58 4.72
N ASP A 427 8.59 10.88 3.56
CA ASP A 427 7.57 10.07 2.92
C ASP A 427 7.96 9.72 1.48
N GLY A 428 7.69 8.45 1.11
CA GLY A 428 8.29 7.81 -0.06
C GLY A 428 9.68 7.22 0.22
N LEU A 429 9.88 5.94 -0.12
CA LEU A 429 11.11 5.20 0.23
C LEU A 429 12.41 5.84 -0.27
N ARG A 430 12.36 6.63 -1.36
CA ARG A 430 13.56 7.37 -1.83
C ARG A 430 13.96 8.48 -0.87
N GLU A 431 13.01 9.22 -0.34
CA GLU A 431 13.25 10.28 0.64
C GLU A 431 13.62 9.67 2.00
N CYS A 432 12.94 8.58 2.40
CA CYS A 432 13.31 7.81 3.57
C CYS A 432 14.77 7.32 3.52
N ARG A 433 15.24 6.86 2.36
CA ARG A 433 16.65 6.48 2.16
C ARG A 433 17.59 7.65 2.37
N LYS A 434 17.25 8.85 1.89
CA LYS A 434 18.05 10.08 2.11
C LYS A 434 18.08 10.44 3.59
N LEU A 435 16.95 10.33 4.28
CA LEU A 435 16.86 10.58 5.72
C LEU A 435 17.83 9.67 6.51
N LEU A 436 17.84 8.37 6.25
CA LEU A 436 18.80 7.45 6.87
C LEU A 436 20.26 7.70 6.49
N MET A 437 20.52 8.18 5.27
CA MET A 437 21.88 8.60 4.89
C MET A 437 22.36 9.79 5.73
N LEU A 438 21.49 10.75 6.03
CA LEU A 438 21.79 11.88 6.91
C LEU A 438 22.00 11.42 8.37
N ALA A 439 21.15 10.54 8.86
CA ALA A 439 21.27 9.96 10.19
C ALA A 439 22.57 9.16 10.34
N LYS A 440 22.88 8.30 9.36
CA LYS A 440 24.18 7.58 9.31
C LYS A 440 25.38 8.52 9.32
N ALA A 441 25.28 9.67 8.69
CA ALA A 441 26.34 10.69 8.68
C ALA A 441 26.44 11.52 9.97
N GLY A 442 25.68 11.22 11.02
CA GLY A 442 25.70 11.92 12.32
C GLY A 442 25.00 13.29 12.31
N LYS A 443 24.18 13.58 11.30
CA LYS A 443 23.51 14.88 11.20
C LYS A 443 22.17 14.93 11.93
N LEU A 444 21.68 13.79 12.41
CA LEU A 444 20.37 13.64 13.04
C LEU A 444 20.47 12.93 14.40
N ASP A 445 21.59 13.12 15.10
CA ASP A 445 21.76 12.61 16.45
C ASP A 445 20.81 13.36 17.42
N GLY A 446 20.11 12.65 18.27
CA GLY A 446 19.09 13.20 19.18
C GLY A 446 17.71 13.44 18.52
N TYR A 447 17.49 12.94 17.31
CA TYR A 447 16.22 13.12 16.58
C TYR A 447 15.31 11.91 16.69
N LEU A 448 14.00 12.17 16.70
CA LEU A 448 12.96 11.19 16.34
C LEU A 448 12.71 11.27 14.81
N LEU A 449 12.89 10.16 14.12
CA LEU A 449 12.77 10.06 12.67
C LEU A 449 11.51 9.31 12.27
N GLU A 450 10.62 9.95 11.53
CA GLU A 450 9.46 9.27 10.94
C GLU A 450 9.73 8.92 9.48
N GLY A 451 9.52 7.64 9.12
CA GLY A 451 9.60 7.15 7.75
C GLY A 451 8.30 6.51 7.28
N MET A 452 7.74 7.00 6.19
CA MET A 452 6.56 6.43 5.53
C MET A 452 6.89 6.00 4.10
N ALA A 453 6.55 4.75 3.73
CA ALA A 453 6.81 4.25 2.38
C ALA A 453 5.93 4.90 1.30
N CYS A 454 4.73 5.36 1.67
CA CYS A 454 3.79 6.00 0.77
C CYS A 454 3.93 7.52 0.83
N PRO A 455 4.06 8.23 -0.33
CA PRO A 455 4.06 9.69 -0.34
C PRO A 455 2.75 10.27 0.20
N GLY A 456 2.84 11.07 1.27
CA GLY A 456 1.68 11.61 1.99
C GLY A 456 1.20 10.75 3.18
N GLY A 457 1.82 9.58 3.43
CA GLY A 457 1.43 8.66 4.50
C GLY A 457 0.45 7.58 4.07
N CYS A 458 -0.21 6.95 5.03
CA CYS A 458 -1.14 5.84 4.80
C CYS A 458 -2.37 6.23 3.96
N VAL A 459 -2.79 7.50 3.98
CA VAL A 459 -3.85 8.04 3.11
C VAL A 459 -3.56 7.87 1.61
N ALA A 460 -2.29 7.65 1.23
CA ALA A 460 -1.84 7.37 -0.13
C ALA A 460 -1.42 5.91 -0.34
N GLY A 461 -1.84 5.00 0.52
CA GLY A 461 -1.50 3.59 0.47
C GLY A 461 -1.95 2.89 -0.81
N ALA A 462 -1.32 1.75 -1.10
CA ALA A 462 -1.61 1.00 -2.34
C ALA A 462 -3.04 0.44 -2.43
N GLY A 463 -3.71 0.25 -1.30
CA GLY A 463 -5.08 -0.25 -1.20
C GLY A 463 -6.16 0.83 -1.07
N THR A 464 -5.83 2.13 -1.19
CA THR A 464 -6.81 3.23 -1.15
C THR A 464 -7.62 3.31 -2.45
N VAL A 465 -8.82 3.88 -2.35
CA VAL A 465 -9.75 4.07 -3.48
C VAL A 465 -9.72 5.52 -3.96
N VAL A 466 -9.73 6.48 -3.03
CA VAL A 466 -9.74 7.91 -3.35
C VAL A 466 -8.33 8.50 -3.42
N SER A 467 -8.23 9.75 -3.88
CA SER A 467 -6.94 10.47 -3.89
C SER A 467 -6.45 10.76 -2.47
N ALA A 468 -5.11 10.85 -2.30
CA ALA A 468 -4.50 11.18 -1.01
C ALA A 468 -5.03 12.48 -0.41
N ASP A 469 -5.22 13.52 -1.23
CA ASP A 469 -5.75 14.81 -0.78
C ASP A 469 -7.18 14.70 -0.25
N THR A 470 -8.02 13.91 -0.95
CA THR A 470 -9.41 13.66 -0.51
C THR A 470 -9.42 12.88 0.80
N ALA A 471 -8.61 11.81 0.89
CA ALA A 471 -8.49 11.00 2.09
C ALA A 471 -7.96 11.82 3.28
N ALA A 472 -6.91 12.63 3.08
CA ALA A 472 -6.34 13.48 4.13
C ALA A 472 -7.35 14.52 4.65
N LYS A 473 -8.13 15.14 3.74
CA LYS A 473 -9.19 16.10 4.14
C LYS A 473 -10.29 15.43 4.97
N LYS A 474 -10.75 14.24 4.56
CA LYS A 474 -11.76 13.48 5.31
C LYS A 474 -11.23 13.00 6.65
N LEU A 475 -9.99 12.54 6.69
CA LEU A 475 -9.33 12.17 7.92
C LEU A 475 -9.20 13.35 8.89
N SER A 476 -8.81 14.54 8.42
CA SER A 476 -8.74 15.74 9.27
C SER A 476 -10.10 16.07 9.90
N GLN A 477 -11.21 15.89 9.18
CA GLN A 477 -12.56 16.05 9.72
C GLN A 477 -12.86 15.00 10.81
N HIS A 478 -12.45 13.75 10.59
CA HIS A 478 -12.62 12.66 11.55
C HIS A 478 -11.75 12.83 12.80
N MET A 479 -10.51 13.32 12.63
CA MET A 479 -9.63 13.68 13.75
C MET A 479 -10.26 14.76 14.66
N ALA A 480 -10.92 15.75 14.07
CA ALA A 480 -11.56 16.83 14.81
C ALA A 480 -12.80 16.38 15.61
N GLN A 481 -13.33 15.18 15.34
CA GLN A 481 -14.48 14.58 16.04
C GLN A 481 -14.05 13.71 17.22
N ALA A 482 -12.75 13.42 17.39
CA ALA A 482 -12.26 12.61 18.49
C ALA A 482 -12.49 13.31 19.83
N THR A 483 -12.94 12.55 20.84
CA THR A 483 -13.12 13.06 22.21
C THR A 483 -11.79 13.25 22.94
N GLY A 484 -10.80 12.36 22.71
CA GLY A 484 -9.44 12.48 23.23
C GLY A 484 -8.52 13.22 22.26
N SER A 485 -7.61 14.04 22.77
CA SER A 485 -6.66 14.82 21.96
C SER A 485 -5.31 14.13 21.77
N VAL A 486 -4.71 13.64 22.82
CA VAL A 486 -3.38 12.99 22.86
C VAL A 486 -3.49 11.55 23.32
N ALA A 487 -2.48 10.75 23.08
CA ALA A 487 -2.48 9.31 23.39
C ALA A 487 -2.79 9.02 24.87
N ASP A 488 -2.37 9.88 25.79
CA ASP A 488 -2.65 9.75 27.22
C ASP A 488 -4.14 9.91 27.58
N ASP A 489 -4.95 10.49 26.71
CA ASP A 489 -6.41 10.59 26.89
C ASP A 489 -7.11 9.25 26.51
N SER A 490 -6.39 8.27 25.98
CA SER A 490 -6.92 6.97 25.61
C SER A 490 -7.33 6.15 26.84
N ARG A 491 -8.51 5.53 26.80
CA ARG A 491 -8.96 4.60 27.84
C ARG A 491 -8.09 3.35 28.00
N TYR A 492 -7.21 3.10 27.03
CA TYR A 492 -6.34 1.92 26.99
C TYR A 492 -4.89 2.22 27.38
N ARG A 493 -4.58 3.44 27.84
CA ARG A 493 -3.22 3.87 28.20
C ARG A 493 -2.51 2.91 29.17
N ASP A 494 -3.25 2.40 30.16
CA ASP A 494 -2.68 1.53 31.21
C ASP A 494 -2.45 0.08 30.72
N LEU A 495 -2.80 -0.24 29.48
CA LEU A 495 -2.62 -1.57 28.89
C LEU A 495 -1.34 -1.69 28.05
N ALA A 496 -0.63 -0.60 27.79
CA ALA A 496 0.57 -0.59 26.96
C ALA A 496 1.57 -1.68 27.42
N ASP A 497 1.93 -1.71 28.71
CA ASP A 497 2.85 -2.69 29.27
C ASP A 497 2.39 -4.16 29.19
N GLN A 498 1.11 -4.40 28.97
CA GLN A 498 0.51 -5.74 29.00
C GLN A 498 0.32 -6.34 27.60
N LEU A 499 0.56 -5.56 26.56
CA LEU A 499 0.36 -5.94 25.16
C LEU A 499 1.69 -6.13 24.39
N ASN A 500 2.82 -5.94 25.05
CA ASN A 500 4.17 -6.16 24.51
C ASN A 500 4.56 -7.63 24.41
#